data_6f106716a1f8584a8dc9e9ff8d3e003f
#
_entry.id   6f106716a1f8584a8dc9e9ff8d3e003f
#
_cell.length_a   1.000
_cell.length_b   1.000
_cell.length_c   1.000
_cell.angle_alpha   90.00
_cell.angle_beta   90.00
_cell.angle_gamma   90.00
#
_symmetry.space_group_name_H-M   'P 1'
#
loop_
_entity.id
_entity.type
_entity.pdbx_description
1 polymer ?
#
loop_
_entity_poly.entity_id
_entity_poly.type
_entity_poly.pdbx_seq_one_letter_code
_entity_poly.pdbx_strand_id
1 'polypeptide(L)'
;MLVPAGLALGSNSDKKPMSTQTLPNAISGTNATASASEASARPWYDIVQATLKRNDVKLVAYVPDKVFTPLIKNLHADKDFLAFATAREEEALGILSGAWMGGRRGAVLMQTSGFGTIPNALASLVVPYQIPAIMFVSERGTLGEFNLGQALVCRTMRPVLESLAVEHHTITRHDELEFIVDRSVKQSFATQAAVAFILSPLLTAGRVFEN
;
A
#
# COMPACT_ATOMS: atom_id res chain seq x y z
N MET A 1 23.36 -43.88 -22.23
CA MET A 1 23.36 -44.54 -23.54
C MET A 1 22.82 -43.56 -24.57
N LEU A 2 23.72 -43.10 -25.45
CA LEU A 2 23.54 -42.43 -26.75
C LEU A 2 22.94 -41.02 -26.85
N VAL A 3 23.85 -40.08 -27.03
CA VAL A 3 23.73 -38.88 -27.89
C VAL A 3 23.98 -39.31 -29.36
N PRO A 4 23.40 -38.68 -30.36
CA PRO A 4 24.23 -37.97 -31.37
C PRO A 4 23.72 -36.52 -31.62
N ALA A 5 24.52 -35.51 -31.66
CA ALA A 5 25.52 -35.00 -32.61
C ALA A 5 24.98 -34.69 -34.03
N GLY A 6 24.92 -33.36 -34.34
CA GLY A 6 25.64 -32.90 -35.50
C GLY A 6 24.85 -32.10 -36.55
N LEU A 7 25.49 -31.02 -36.99
CA LEU A 7 25.42 -30.33 -38.31
C LEU A 7 24.36 -29.18 -38.39
N ALA A 8 24.64 -28.03 -39.05
CA ALA A 8 25.82 -27.41 -39.63
C ALA A 8 25.56 -25.96 -39.88
N LEU A 9 26.61 -25.17 -39.95
CA LEU A 9 26.72 -23.79 -40.36
C LEU A 9 26.22 -23.52 -41.78
N GLY A 10 25.44 -22.47 -41.96
CA GLY A 10 25.15 -21.85 -43.26
C GLY A 10 25.26 -20.33 -43.16
N SER A 11 26.41 -19.83 -43.60
CA SER A 11 26.66 -18.42 -43.85
C SER A 11 25.90 -17.95 -45.09
N ASN A 12 25.23 -16.81 -45.04
CA ASN A 12 25.09 -15.98 -46.22
C ASN A 12 25.04 -14.50 -45.88
N SER A 13 26.04 -13.82 -46.37
CA SER A 13 26.21 -12.38 -46.41
C SER A 13 25.42 -11.82 -47.60
N ASP A 14 24.54 -10.84 -47.36
CA ASP A 14 24.28 -9.83 -48.35
C ASP A 14 23.80 -8.54 -47.67
N LYS A 15 24.69 -7.56 -47.73
CA LYS A 15 24.44 -6.17 -47.32
C LYS A 15 23.71 -5.44 -48.44
N LYS A 16 22.61 -4.78 -48.09
CA LYS A 16 22.12 -3.63 -48.86
C LYS A 16 21.72 -2.50 -47.90
N PRO A 17 22.20 -1.28 -48.11
CA PRO A 17 21.89 -0.15 -47.25
C PRO A 17 20.51 0.40 -47.57
N MET A 18 19.65 0.59 -46.56
CA MET A 18 18.40 1.29 -46.72
C MET A 18 18.49 2.70 -46.15
N SER A 19 18.03 3.59 -46.98
CA SER A 19 17.99 5.04 -46.93
C SER A 19 17.37 5.60 -45.64
N THR A 20 18.01 6.67 -45.16
CA THR A 20 17.51 7.64 -44.18
C THR A 20 16.18 8.25 -44.64
N GLN A 21 15.08 7.93 -43.96
CA GLN A 21 13.86 8.72 -44.03
C GLN A 21 13.77 9.58 -42.78
N THR A 22 13.84 10.87 -42.99
CA THR A 22 13.55 11.94 -42.03
C THR A 22 12.09 11.92 -41.68
N LEU A 23 11.73 11.70 -40.41
CA LEU A 23 10.39 11.89 -39.88
C LEU A 23 10.19 13.34 -39.42
N PRO A 24 9.02 13.94 -39.65
CA PRO A 24 8.77 15.34 -39.28
C PRO A 24 8.56 15.49 -37.78
N ASN A 25 9.16 16.55 -37.23
CA ASN A 25 8.96 17.07 -35.87
C ASN A 25 7.55 17.58 -35.68
N ALA A 26 7.16 17.54 -34.40
CA ALA A 26 6.10 18.27 -33.70
C ALA A 26 4.83 17.49 -33.37
N ILE A 27 4.86 16.88 -32.16
CA ILE A 27 3.67 16.86 -31.34
C ILE A 27 4.05 17.60 -30.05
N SER A 28 3.43 18.76 -29.88
CA SER A 28 3.55 19.61 -28.69
C SER A 28 2.98 18.89 -27.46
N GLY A 29 3.85 18.40 -26.61
CA GLY A 29 3.50 17.81 -25.31
C GLY A 29 3.50 18.87 -24.20
N THR A 30 2.40 19.57 -23.96
CA THR A 30 2.32 20.57 -22.88
C THR A 30 1.25 20.29 -21.82
N ASN A 31 0.74 19.05 -21.68
CA ASN A 31 -0.27 18.76 -20.63
C ASN A 31 0.07 17.62 -19.66
N ALA A 32 1.24 16.95 -19.79
CA ALA A 32 1.61 15.86 -18.88
C ALA A 32 2.44 16.32 -17.66
N THR A 33 3.09 17.49 -17.74
CA THR A 33 4.00 17.99 -16.69
C THR A 33 3.27 18.71 -15.54
N ALA A 34 2.12 19.31 -15.80
CA ALA A 34 1.37 20.03 -14.76
C ALA A 34 0.71 19.07 -13.74
N SER A 35 0.20 17.93 -14.18
CA SER A 35 -0.44 16.96 -13.29
C SER A 35 0.55 16.21 -12.36
N ALA A 36 1.77 15.96 -12.80
CA ALA A 36 2.81 15.31 -12.00
C ALA A 36 3.41 16.26 -10.94
N SER A 37 3.46 17.58 -11.19
CA SER A 37 3.98 18.57 -10.24
C SER A 37 2.98 18.89 -9.13
N GLU A 38 1.67 18.88 -9.42
CA GLU A 38 0.63 19.09 -8.40
C GLU A 38 0.45 17.87 -7.48
N ALA A 39 0.59 16.66 -8.00
CA ALA A 39 0.58 15.44 -7.18
C ALA A 39 1.76 15.37 -6.18
N SER A 40 2.91 15.96 -6.52
CA SER A 40 4.09 16.10 -5.64
C SER A 40 3.90 17.14 -4.52
N ALA A 41 2.92 18.03 -4.62
CA ALA A 41 2.69 19.09 -3.64
C ALA A 41 1.75 18.69 -2.49
N ARG A 42 0.97 17.59 -2.63
CA ARG A 42 0.01 17.16 -1.60
C ARG A 42 0.68 16.18 -0.63
N PRO A 43 0.58 16.40 0.70
CA PRO A 43 1.08 15.45 1.70
C PRO A 43 0.45 14.06 1.53
N TRP A 44 1.21 13.01 1.84
CA TRP A 44 0.76 11.62 1.72
C TRP A 44 -0.56 11.36 2.49
N TYR A 45 -0.73 11.97 3.64
CA TYR A 45 -1.91 11.78 4.49
C TYR A 45 -3.18 12.42 3.89
N ASP A 46 -3.05 13.51 3.13
CA ASP A 46 -4.17 14.12 2.40
C ASP A 46 -4.60 13.25 1.22
N ILE A 47 -3.63 12.60 0.56
CA ILE A 47 -3.90 11.64 -0.52
C ILE A 47 -4.66 10.44 0.02
N VAL A 48 -4.20 9.86 1.13
CA VAL A 48 -4.87 8.73 1.78
C VAL A 48 -6.28 9.10 2.20
N GLN A 49 -6.48 10.22 2.91
CA GLN A 49 -7.81 10.67 3.34
C GLN A 49 -8.77 10.84 2.14
N ALA A 50 -8.33 11.55 1.10
CA ALA A 50 -9.15 11.79 -0.09
C ALA A 50 -9.51 10.46 -0.79
N THR A 51 -8.57 9.51 -0.83
CA THR A 51 -8.79 8.20 -1.45
C THR A 51 -9.77 7.34 -0.64
N LEU A 52 -9.66 7.32 0.68
CA LEU A 52 -10.62 6.67 1.56
C LEU A 52 -12.03 7.24 1.37
N LYS A 53 -12.16 8.57 1.38
CA LYS A 53 -13.44 9.29 1.20
C LYS A 53 -14.08 8.93 -0.16
N ARG A 54 -13.32 8.96 -1.24
CA ARG A 54 -13.79 8.63 -2.60
C ARG A 54 -14.28 7.18 -2.73
N ASN A 55 -13.74 6.27 -1.93
CA ASN A 55 -14.12 4.85 -1.91
C ASN A 55 -15.18 4.52 -0.84
N ASP A 56 -15.81 5.52 -0.24
CA ASP A 56 -16.81 5.39 0.83
C ASP A 56 -16.30 4.64 2.08
N VAL A 57 -15.00 4.70 2.34
CA VAL A 57 -14.36 4.15 3.53
C VAL A 57 -14.40 5.23 4.62
N LYS A 58 -15.44 5.23 5.43
CA LYS A 58 -15.71 6.31 6.38
C LYS A 58 -15.44 5.95 7.84
N LEU A 59 -15.37 4.66 8.17
CA LEU A 59 -15.02 4.22 9.51
C LEU A 59 -13.51 3.97 9.57
N VAL A 60 -12.80 4.61 10.51
CA VAL A 60 -11.37 4.39 10.69
C VAL A 60 -11.07 4.13 12.16
N ALA A 61 -10.72 2.89 12.47
CA ALA A 61 -10.22 2.50 13.78
C ALA A 61 -8.70 2.53 13.80
N TYR A 62 -8.08 2.96 14.89
CA TYR A 62 -6.63 3.04 14.96
C TYR A 62 -6.08 2.83 16.37
N VAL A 63 -4.87 2.31 16.47
CA VAL A 63 -4.04 2.47 17.66
C VAL A 63 -3.12 3.68 17.45
N PRO A 64 -3.04 4.63 18.39
CA PRO A 64 -2.27 5.85 18.20
C PRO A 64 -0.82 5.58 17.83
N ASP A 65 -0.38 6.20 16.71
CA ASP A 65 0.99 6.14 16.20
C ASP A 65 1.47 7.52 15.76
N LYS A 66 2.74 7.84 16.03
CA LYS A 66 3.31 9.16 15.74
C LYS A 66 3.32 9.47 14.23
N VAL A 67 3.57 8.46 13.39
CA VAL A 67 3.62 8.61 11.92
C VAL A 67 2.23 8.95 11.38
N PHE A 68 1.19 8.30 11.90
CA PHE A 68 -0.20 8.55 11.49
C PHE A 68 -0.82 9.81 12.11
N THR A 69 -0.15 10.50 13.02
CA THR A 69 -0.73 11.70 13.70
C THR A 69 -1.34 12.70 12.75
N PRO A 70 -0.73 13.12 11.61
CA PRO A 70 -1.35 14.08 10.70
C PRO A 70 -2.62 13.51 10.03
N LEU A 71 -2.59 12.25 9.60
CA LEU A 71 -3.78 11.61 9.03
C LEU A 71 -4.91 11.51 10.05
N ILE A 72 -4.60 11.08 11.28
CA ILE A 72 -5.59 10.96 12.37
C ILE A 72 -6.24 12.30 12.68
N LYS A 73 -5.45 13.39 12.75
CA LYS A 73 -5.98 14.76 12.94
C LYS A 73 -6.94 15.16 11.82
N ASN A 74 -6.57 14.89 10.58
CA ASN A 74 -7.41 15.20 9.42
C ASN A 74 -8.73 14.40 9.45
N LEU A 75 -8.66 13.11 9.78
CA LEU A 75 -9.86 12.25 9.88
C LEU A 75 -10.81 12.73 10.97
N HIS A 76 -10.31 13.16 12.13
CA HIS A 76 -11.15 13.72 13.20
C HIS A 76 -11.74 15.08 12.86
N ALA A 77 -11.07 15.86 12.02
CA ALA A 77 -11.55 17.18 11.58
C ALA A 77 -12.63 17.09 10.49
N ASP A 78 -12.69 15.98 9.76
CA ASP A 78 -13.64 15.78 8.65
C ASP A 78 -14.89 15.00 9.13
N LYS A 79 -16.05 15.66 9.11
CA LYS A 79 -17.34 15.11 9.55
C LYS A 79 -17.81 13.86 8.78
N ASP A 80 -17.23 13.59 7.62
CA ASP A 80 -17.55 12.40 6.83
C ASP A 80 -16.93 11.12 7.42
N PHE A 81 -15.97 11.27 8.33
CA PHE A 81 -15.32 10.12 8.96
C PHE A 81 -15.77 9.89 10.39
N LEU A 82 -15.95 8.63 10.74
CA LEU A 82 -16.02 8.15 12.10
C LEU A 82 -14.65 7.57 12.46
N ALA A 83 -13.77 8.40 13.02
CA ALA A 83 -12.43 8.00 13.44
C ALA A 83 -12.38 7.86 14.96
N PHE A 84 -11.80 6.76 15.48
CA PHE A 84 -11.66 6.52 16.92
C PHE A 84 -10.47 5.61 17.24
N ALA A 85 -9.92 5.83 18.42
CA ALA A 85 -8.84 5.00 18.96
C ALA A 85 -9.39 3.71 19.57
N THR A 86 -8.61 2.63 19.41
CA THR A 86 -8.82 1.35 20.09
C THR A 86 -7.66 1.05 21.03
N ALA A 87 -7.87 0.17 22.00
CA ALA A 87 -6.83 -0.24 22.92
C ALA A 87 -5.82 -1.18 22.26
N ARG A 88 -6.26 -1.96 21.28
CA ARG A 88 -5.45 -2.96 20.57
C ARG A 88 -5.86 -3.09 19.10
N GLU A 89 -4.95 -3.56 18.29
CA GLU A 89 -5.16 -3.72 16.85
C GLU A 89 -6.16 -4.85 16.53
N GLU A 90 -6.21 -5.89 17.34
CA GLU A 90 -7.23 -6.95 17.21
C GLU A 90 -8.65 -6.42 17.46
N GLU A 91 -8.81 -5.49 18.40
CA GLU A 91 -10.08 -4.81 18.63
C GLU A 91 -10.50 -4.00 17.40
N ALA A 92 -9.56 -3.25 16.82
CA ALA A 92 -9.80 -2.49 15.58
C ALA A 92 -10.28 -3.39 14.43
N LEU A 93 -9.65 -4.54 14.24
CA LEU A 93 -10.07 -5.53 13.22
C LEU A 93 -11.44 -6.13 13.52
N GLY A 94 -11.73 -6.43 14.78
CA GLY A 94 -13.04 -6.94 15.20
C GLY A 94 -14.16 -5.93 14.90
N ILE A 95 -13.94 -4.66 15.24
CA ILE A 95 -14.89 -3.58 14.96
C ILE A 95 -15.06 -3.38 13.45
N LEU A 96 -13.95 -3.38 12.67
CA LEU A 96 -14.00 -3.29 11.22
C LEU A 96 -14.81 -4.43 10.60
N SER A 97 -14.60 -5.65 11.08
CA SER A 97 -15.33 -6.84 10.62
C SER A 97 -16.83 -6.72 10.90
N GLY A 98 -17.21 -6.30 12.12
CA GLY A 98 -18.59 -6.04 12.48
C GLY A 98 -19.22 -4.91 11.66
N ALA A 99 -18.48 -3.84 11.39
CA ALA A 99 -18.93 -2.74 10.55
C ALA A 99 -19.21 -3.19 9.11
N TRP A 100 -18.33 -4.02 8.54
CA TRP A 100 -18.55 -4.61 7.22
C TRP A 100 -19.81 -5.47 7.17
N MET A 101 -20.03 -6.33 8.16
CA MET A 101 -21.26 -7.13 8.28
C MET A 101 -22.51 -6.25 8.43
N GLY A 102 -22.37 -5.05 9.01
CA GLY A 102 -23.40 -4.02 9.09
C GLY A 102 -23.52 -3.12 7.85
N GLY A 103 -22.82 -3.46 6.74
CA GLY A 103 -22.87 -2.72 5.48
C GLY A 103 -22.03 -1.44 5.44
N ARG A 104 -21.07 -1.28 6.36
CA ARG A 104 -20.18 -0.11 6.41
C ARG A 104 -18.76 -0.49 6.02
N ARG A 105 -18.13 0.38 5.21
CA ARG A 105 -16.73 0.25 4.82
C ARG A 105 -15.84 0.96 5.82
N GLY A 106 -14.72 0.31 6.18
CA GLY A 106 -13.77 0.89 7.11
C GLY A 106 -12.32 0.53 6.79
N ALA A 107 -11.41 1.16 7.54
CA ALA A 107 -9.98 0.91 7.52
C ALA A 107 -9.41 0.87 8.94
N VAL A 108 -8.24 0.23 9.09
CA VAL A 108 -7.48 0.20 10.34
C VAL A 108 -6.11 0.83 10.10
N LEU A 109 -5.67 1.72 11.02
CA LEU A 109 -4.32 2.27 11.03
C LEU A 109 -3.57 1.68 12.21
N MET A 110 -2.35 1.19 11.95
CA MET A 110 -1.48 0.58 12.96
C MET A 110 0.00 0.74 12.60
N GLN A 111 0.87 0.55 13.56
CA GLN A 111 2.30 0.42 13.26
C GLN A 111 2.70 -1.05 13.09
N THR A 112 3.92 -1.30 12.63
CA THR A 112 4.47 -2.66 12.43
C THR A 112 4.34 -3.56 13.66
N SER A 113 4.61 -3.05 14.88
CA SER A 113 4.45 -3.85 16.12
C SER A 113 2.99 -4.19 16.40
N GLY A 114 2.07 -3.32 16.03
CA GLY A 114 0.63 -3.59 16.12
C GLY A 114 0.20 -4.68 15.15
N PHE A 115 0.74 -4.68 13.94
CA PHE A 115 0.52 -5.80 13.02
C PHE A 115 0.93 -7.14 13.64
N GLY A 116 1.99 -7.17 14.44
CA GLY A 116 2.44 -8.39 15.15
C GLY A 116 1.39 -9.00 16.09
N THR A 117 0.36 -8.25 16.47
CA THR A 117 -0.71 -8.75 17.37
C THR A 117 -1.90 -9.35 16.63
N ILE A 118 -2.08 -9.07 15.33
CA ILE A 118 -3.28 -9.43 14.55
C ILE A 118 -3.23 -10.71 13.70
N PRO A 119 -2.12 -11.48 13.59
CA PRO A 119 -2.09 -12.66 12.72
C PRO A 119 -3.21 -13.66 13.03
N ASN A 120 -3.54 -13.86 14.31
CA ASN A 120 -4.63 -14.75 14.69
C ASN A 120 -6.00 -14.20 14.23
N ALA A 121 -6.24 -12.90 14.40
CA ALA A 121 -7.50 -12.29 13.94
C ALA A 121 -7.63 -12.32 12.41
N LEU A 122 -6.53 -12.18 11.69
CA LEU A 122 -6.53 -12.38 10.22
C LEU A 122 -6.85 -13.82 9.85
N ALA A 123 -6.19 -14.80 10.49
CA ALA A 123 -6.33 -16.22 10.16
C ALA A 123 -7.68 -16.82 10.57
N SER A 124 -8.27 -16.36 11.69
CA SER A 124 -9.47 -16.95 12.26
C SER A 124 -10.77 -16.17 11.98
N LEU A 125 -10.67 -14.89 11.60
CA LEU A 125 -11.82 -14.03 11.33
C LEU A 125 -11.79 -13.45 9.92
N VAL A 126 -10.77 -12.65 9.60
CA VAL A 126 -10.79 -11.83 8.37
C VAL A 126 -10.77 -12.68 7.10
N VAL A 127 -9.79 -13.58 7.00
CA VAL A 127 -9.60 -14.40 5.80
C VAL A 127 -10.72 -15.45 5.64
N PRO A 128 -11.07 -16.27 6.64
CA PRO A 128 -12.10 -17.30 6.48
C PRO A 128 -13.49 -16.75 6.18
N TYR A 129 -13.80 -15.58 6.73
CA TYR A 129 -15.12 -14.94 6.53
C TYR A 129 -15.14 -13.91 5.40
N GLN A 130 -14.06 -13.84 4.61
CA GLN A 130 -13.98 -12.98 3.42
C GLN A 130 -14.29 -11.51 3.73
N ILE A 131 -13.68 -10.99 4.81
CA ILE A 131 -13.84 -9.60 5.23
C ILE A 131 -12.84 -8.72 4.45
N PRO A 132 -13.28 -7.70 3.69
CA PRO A 132 -12.40 -6.78 2.99
C PRO A 132 -11.76 -5.78 3.97
N ALA A 133 -10.80 -6.25 4.76
CA ALA A 133 -10.10 -5.43 5.74
C ALA A 133 -9.04 -4.57 5.05
N ILE A 134 -9.25 -3.26 5.09
CA ILE A 134 -8.30 -2.25 4.60
C ILE A 134 -7.35 -1.89 5.75
N MET A 135 -6.08 -2.22 5.62
CA MET A 135 -5.08 -2.00 6.68
C MET A 135 -3.97 -1.07 6.19
N PHE A 136 -3.70 -0.01 6.96
CA PHE A 136 -2.53 0.84 6.75
C PHE A 136 -1.54 0.59 7.89
N VAL A 137 -0.31 0.24 7.53
CA VAL A 137 0.76 -0.05 8.47
C VAL A 137 1.88 0.96 8.30
N SER A 138 2.15 1.78 9.31
CA SER A 138 3.37 2.59 9.34
C SER A 138 4.57 1.68 9.56
N GLU A 139 5.48 1.62 8.58
CA GLU A 139 6.62 0.73 8.65
C GLU A 139 7.65 1.23 9.66
N ARG A 140 7.93 0.39 10.65
CA ARG A 140 8.97 0.55 11.66
C ARG A 140 9.91 -0.66 11.59
N GLY A 141 11.15 -0.50 11.99
CA GLY A 141 12.15 -1.58 12.02
C GLY A 141 13.03 -1.66 10.76
N THR A 142 12.98 -0.65 9.91
CA THR A 142 13.82 -0.50 8.70
C THR A 142 14.71 0.74 8.80
N LEU A 143 14.71 1.59 7.78
CA LEU A 143 15.56 2.78 7.65
C LEU A 143 15.49 3.71 8.88
N GLY A 144 16.63 3.94 9.51
CA GLY A 144 16.74 4.85 10.65
C GLY A 144 16.13 4.32 11.96
N GLU A 145 15.75 3.05 12.03
CA GLU A 145 15.17 2.48 13.25
C GLU A 145 16.25 2.22 14.32
N PHE A 146 16.03 2.77 15.50
CA PHE A 146 16.92 2.63 16.66
C PHE A 146 16.38 1.66 17.71
N ASN A 147 15.12 1.23 17.60
CA ASN A 147 14.51 0.30 18.53
C ASN A 147 14.59 -1.12 17.96
N LEU A 148 15.49 -1.94 18.50
CA LEU A 148 15.67 -3.34 18.09
C LEU A 148 14.38 -4.17 18.19
N GLY A 149 13.47 -3.83 19.10
CA GLY A 149 12.17 -4.49 19.24
C GLY A 149 11.29 -4.36 17.99
N GLN A 150 11.51 -3.34 17.16
CA GLN A 150 10.76 -3.16 15.90
C GLN A 150 11.33 -4.00 14.74
N ALA A 151 12.64 -4.28 14.75
CA ALA A 151 13.32 -4.90 13.62
C ALA A 151 12.82 -6.32 13.31
N LEU A 152 12.65 -7.15 14.35
CA LEU A 152 12.19 -8.54 14.16
C LEU A 152 10.72 -8.60 13.74
N VAL A 153 9.87 -7.79 14.35
CA VAL A 153 8.44 -7.71 13.99
C VAL A 153 8.28 -7.25 12.54
N CYS A 154 9.09 -6.30 12.09
CA CYS A 154 9.10 -5.86 10.71
C CYS A 154 9.45 -6.99 9.72
N ARG A 155 10.46 -7.81 10.07
CA ARG A 155 10.87 -8.96 9.24
C ARG A 155 9.77 -10.02 9.12
N THR A 156 8.97 -10.23 10.17
CA THR A 156 7.92 -11.25 10.17
C THR A 156 6.63 -10.78 9.50
N MET A 157 6.40 -9.48 9.37
CA MET A 157 5.16 -8.93 8.86
C MET A 157 4.81 -9.44 7.45
N ARG A 158 5.71 -9.28 6.47
CA ARG A 158 5.46 -9.71 5.09
C ARG A 158 5.30 -11.24 4.96
N PRO A 159 6.17 -12.07 5.53
CA PRO A 159 5.96 -13.52 5.55
C PRO A 159 4.61 -13.96 6.14
N VAL A 160 4.12 -13.26 7.17
CA VAL A 160 2.79 -13.55 7.74
C VAL A 160 1.69 -13.16 6.75
N LEU A 161 1.75 -11.98 6.13
CA LEU A 161 0.78 -11.57 5.10
C LEU A 161 0.76 -12.57 3.92
N GLU A 162 1.93 -12.98 3.45
CA GLU A 162 2.08 -13.97 2.38
C GLU A 162 1.49 -15.34 2.77
N SER A 163 1.79 -15.82 3.98
CA SER A 163 1.28 -17.11 4.47
C SER A 163 -0.24 -17.14 4.61
N LEU A 164 -0.87 -16.00 4.82
CA LEU A 164 -2.32 -15.83 4.92
C LEU A 164 -2.97 -15.44 3.58
N ALA A 165 -2.20 -15.38 2.50
CA ALA A 165 -2.62 -14.90 1.18
C ALA A 165 -3.28 -13.50 1.22
N VAL A 166 -2.84 -12.64 2.13
CA VAL A 166 -3.27 -11.25 2.22
C VAL A 166 -2.45 -10.40 1.26
N GLU A 167 -3.12 -9.76 0.30
CA GLU A 167 -2.47 -8.83 -0.62
C GLU A 167 -1.83 -7.67 0.14
N HIS A 168 -0.60 -7.29 -0.22
CA HIS A 168 0.06 -6.18 0.44
C HIS A 168 0.99 -5.41 -0.51
N HIS A 169 1.06 -4.11 -0.30
CA HIS A 169 1.88 -3.18 -1.09
C HIS A 169 2.76 -2.36 -0.17
N THR A 170 4.07 -2.36 -0.42
CA THR A 170 4.99 -1.41 0.22
C THR A 170 5.06 -0.16 -0.63
N ILE A 171 4.58 0.95 -0.09
CA ILE A 171 4.51 2.24 -0.78
C ILE A 171 5.68 3.10 -0.34
N THR A 172 6.53 3.47 -1.28
CA THR A 172 7.77 4.21 -1.05
C THR A 172 7.74 5.62 -1.62
N ARG A 173 6.83 5.91 -2.57
CA ARG A 173 6.79 7.14 -3.34
C ARG A 173 5.39 7.76 -3.39
N HIS A 174 5.35 9.09 -3.46
CA HIS A 174 4.10 9.86 -3.53
C HIS A 174 3.33 9.63 -4.83
N ASP A 175 4.03 9.48 -5.95
CA ASP A 175 3.41 9.35 -7.28
C ASP A 175 2.67 8.02 -7.49
N GLU A 176 3.01 6.98 -6.75
CA GLU A 176 2.33 5.67 -6.77
C GLU A 176 1.19 5.53 -5.76
N LEU A 177 1.20 6.35 -4.68
CA LEU A 177 0.34 6.19 -3.51
C LEU A 177 -1.15 6.19 -3.87
N GLU A 178 -1.62 7.22 -4.57
CA GLU A 178 -3.06 7.35 -4.88
C GLU A 178 -3.54 6.20 -5.75
N PHE A 179 -2.75 5.84 -6.77
CA PHE A 179 -3.11 4.77 -7.70
C PHE A 179 -3.20 3.41 -6.99
N ILE A 180 -2.16 3.06 -6.21
CA ILE A 180 -2.12 1.77 -5.50
C ILE A 180 -3.28 1.70 -4.51
N VAL A 181 -3.46 2.70 -3.65
CA VAL A 181 -4.52 2.68 -2.63
C VAL A 181 -5.91 2.63 -3.27
N ASP A 182 -6.18 3.47 -4.29
CA ASP A 182 -7.50 3.49 -4.93
C ASP A 182 -7.85 2.15 -5.58
N ARG A 183 -6.90 1.55 -6.31
CA ARG A 183 -7.15 0.29 -7.02
C ARG A 183 -7.29 -0.89 -6.09
N SER A 184 -6.42 -1.01 -5.09
CA SER A 184 -6.47 -2.14 -4.17
C SER A 184 -7.65 -2.04 -3.20
N VAL A 185 -8.09 -0.84 -2.80
CA VAL A 185 -9.35 -0.66 -2.02
C VAL A 185 -10.55 -1.13 -2.84
N LYS A 186 -10.66 -0.75 -4.10
CA LYS A 186 -11.74 -1.21 -4.99
C LYS A 186 -11.70 -2.71 -5.19
N GLN A 187 -10.52 -3.27 -5.44
CA GLN A 187 -10.31 -4.70 -5.58
C GLN A 187 -10.71 -5.44 -4.30
N SER A 188 -10.25 -5.00 -3.13
CA SER A 188 -10.56 -5.60 -1.84
C SER A 188 -12.08 -5.72 -1.62
N PHE A 189 -12.85 -4.66 -1.87
CA PHE A 189 -14.31 -4.72 -1.73
C PHE A 189 -14.99 -5.57 -2.81
N ALA A 190 -14.45 -5.62 -4.02
CA ALA A 190 -15.00 -6.44 -5.10
C ALA A 190 -14.74 -7.95 -4.88
N THR A 191 -13.57 -8.30 -4.34
CA THR A 191 -13.16 -9.69 -4.11
C THR A 191 -13.44 -10.18 -2.70
N GLN A 192 -13.87 -9.30 -1.80
CA GLN A 192 -14.04 -9.57 -0.37
C GLN A 192 -12.77 -10.14 0.28
N ALA A 193 -11.63 -9.54 -0.05
CA ALA A 193 -10.32 -9.94 0.45
C ALA A 193 -9.63 -8.79 1.18
N ALA A 194 -8.85 -9.10 2.20
CA ALA A 194 -8.07 -8.11 2.95
C ALA A 194 -6.90 -7.57 2.11
N VAL A 195 -6.50 -6.32 2.38
CA VAL A 195 -5.30 -5.71 1.80
C VAL A 195 -4.53 -4.89 2.84
N ALA A 196 -3.20 -4.95 2.80
CA ALA A 196 -2.32 -4.14 3.65
C ALA A 196 -1.47 -3.17 2.83
N PHE A 197 -1.51 -1.88 3.20
CA PHE A 197 -0.64 -0.84 2.68
C PHE A 197 0.46 -0.56 3.69
N ILE A 198 1.69 -0.93 3.36
CA ILE A 198 2.87 -0.72 4.20
C ILE A 198 3.50 0.61 3.78
N LEU A 199 3.33 1.65 4.61
CA LEU A 199 3.85 2.98 4.34
C LEU A 199 5.30 3.07 4.80
N SER A 200 6.22 3.08 3.84
CA SER A 200 7.66 3.13 4.10
C SER A 200 8.08 4.47 4.74
N PRO A 201 9.15 4.48 5.57
CA PRO A 201 9.80 5.71 6.01
C PRO A 201 10.23 6.63 4.85
N LEU A 202 10.50 6.10 3.65
CA LEU A 202 10.79 6.90 2.46
C LEU A 202 9.59 7.77 2.02
N LEU A 203 8.38 7.29 2.22
CA LEU A 203 7.16 8.04 1.93
C LEU A 203 6.79 9.00 3.06
N THR A 204 6.88 8.52 4.31
CA THR A 204 6.32 9.20 5.49
C THR A 204 7.33 10.07 6.23
N ALA A 205 8.60 10.11 5.79
CA ALA A 205 9.74 10.67 6.51
C ALA A 205 10.03 9.99 7.87
N GLY A 206 9.33 8.89 8.16
CA GLY A 206 9.53 8.10 9.37
C GLY A 206 9.27 8.88 10.67
N ARG A 207 9.89 8.41 11.75
CA ARG A 207 9.89 9.11 13.04
C ARG A 207 11.05 10.10 13.09
N VAL A 208 10.76 11.39 13.08
CA VAL A 208 11.79 12.42 13.28
C VAL A 208 12.22 12.44 14.75
N PHE A 209 13.53 12.39 14.98
CA PHE A 209 14.13 12.67 16.30
C PHE A 209 14.26 14.18 16.44
N GLU A 210 13.55 14.75 17.38
CA GLU A 210 13.90 16.05 17.93
C GLU A 210 15.04 15.81 18.94
N ASN A 211 16.24 16.30 18.60
CA ASN A 211 17.40 16.29 19.51
C ASN A 211 17.16 17.25 20.67
#